data_54fca4e8c4bc3481fe2d4f15a7841561
#
_entry.id   54fca4e8c4bc3481fe2d4f15a7841561
#
_cell.length_a   1.000
_cell.length_b   1.000
_cell.length_c   1.000
_cell.angle_alpha   90.00
_cell.angle_beta   90.00
_cell.angle_gamma   90.00
#
_symmetry.space_group_name_H-M   'P 1'
#
loop_
_entity.id
_entity.type
_entity.pdbx_description
1 polymer ?
#
loop_
_entity_poly.entity_id
_entity_poly.type
_entity_poly.pdbx_seq_one_letter_code
_entity_poly.pdbx_strand_id
1 'polypeptide(L)'
;MNHNGGDATVVDPMAQKVVATIPVGGVLEFPTSDGAGKVFVNVDDKSEIAAIDVKTLQTVAHWPMKDCKSPTGLACVPGPKPLVSSCGENGVAKVLSAETGAEVASLPIAIGADAVLYDAKRDVVLIPCRAGELEVISIADAAHISVVQRVPTQEGSRTATLDPDTGRIYAMAAKFGPPANPGGRPQALPGTFEVLVIAP
;
A
#
# COMPACT_ATOMS: atom_id res chain seq x y z
N MET A 1 -11.77 -5.78 3.65
CA MET A 1 -12.21 -5.19 2.36
C MET A 1 -12.60 -6.31 1.42
N ASN A 2 -13.69 -6.15 0.70
CA ASN A 2 -14.14 -7.09 -0.33
C ASN A 2 -13.71 -6.53 -1.68
N HIS A 3 -12.60 -7.02 -2.19
CA HIS A 3 -11.89 -6.47 -3.36
C HIS A 3 -12.84 -6.22 -4.55
N ASN A 4 -13.48 -7.25 -5.10
CA ASN A 4 -14.39 -7.13 -6.24
C ASN A 4 -15.82 -6.71 -5.84
N GLY A 5 -16.17 -6.81 -4.56
CA GLY A 5 -17.49 -6.41 -4.05
C GLY A 5 -17.64 -4.91 -3.88
N GLY A 6 -16.55 -4.18 -3.79
CA GLY A 6 -16.54 -2.74 -3.59
C GLY A 6 -17.14 -2.31 -2.25
N ASP A 7 -17.02 -3.14 -1.22
CA ASP A 7 -17.51 -2.86 0.12
C ASP A 7 -16.56 -3.33 1.22
N ALA A 8 -16.80 -2.89 2.44
CA ALA A 8 -16.07 -3.31 3.63
C ALA A 8 -17.01 -4.02 4.59
N THR A 9 -16.72 -5.28 4.94
CA THR A 9 -17.42 -6.02 5.99
C THR A 9 -16.85 -5.68 7.36
N VAL A 10 -17.68 -5.20 8.26
CA VAL A 10 -17.33 -4.92 9.66
C VAL A 10 -17.72 -6.12 10.52
N VAL A 11 -16.76 -6.65 11.26
CA VAL A 11 -16.94 -7.82 12.11
C VAL A 11 -16.66 -7.44 13.56
N ASP A 12 -17.53 -7.81 14.47
CA ASP A 12 -17.26 -7.84 15.90
C ASP A 12 -16.58 -9.19 16.24
N PRO A 13 -15.29 -9.20 16.57
CA PRO A 13 -14.58 -10.45 16.84
C PRO A 13 -15.02 -11.12 18.16
N MET A 14 -15.51 -10.35 19.12
CA MET A 14 -15.97 -10.88 20.40
C MET A 14 -17.34 -11.54 20.27
N ALA A 15 -18.26 -10.90 19.53
CA ALA A 15 -19.56 -11.45 19.23
C ALA A 15 -19.55 -12.45 18.08
N GLN A 16 -18.44 -12.56 17.33
CA GLN A 16 -18.27 -13.38 16.13
C GLN A 16 -19.36 -13.14 15.08
N LYS A 17 -19.70 -11.88 14.86
CA LYS A 17 -20.80 -11.48 13.97
C LYS A 17 -20.38 -10.36 13.02
N VAL A 18 -20.95 -10.38 11.82
CA VAL A 18 -20.97 -9.23 10.95
C VAL A 18 -21.93 -8.20 11.54
N VAL A 19 -21.45 -6.98 11.75
CA VAL A 19 -22.24 -5.88 12.32
C VAL A 19 -22.64 -4.84 11.29
N ALA A 20 -21.89 -4.74 10.19
CA ALA A 20 -22.21 -3.85 9.07
C ALA A 20 -21.51 -4.29 7.78
N THR A 21 -22.04 -3.81 6.66
CA THR A 21 -21.37 -3.78 5.36
C THR A 21 -21.41 -2.36 4.86
N ILE A 22 -20.24 -1.77 4.59
CA ILE A 22 -20.08 -0.37 4.20
C ILE A 22 -19.83 -0.33 2.69
N PRO A 23 -20.72 0.21 1.87
CA PRO A 23 -20.46 0.39 0.45
C PRO A 23 -19.37 1.45 0.25
N VAL A 24 -18.35 1.12 -0.53
CA VAL A 24 -17.25 2.02 -0.92
C VAL A 24 -17.30 2.28 -2.42
N GLY A 25 -17.47 1.22 -3.19
CA GLY A 25 -17.53 1.25 -4.66
C GLY A 25 -16.15 1.13 -5.31
N GLY A 26 -16.11 0.38 -6.43
CA GLY A 26 -14.89 0.11 -7.17
C GLY A 26 -14.13 -1.13 -6.66
N VAL A 27 -12.91 -1.30 -7.14
CA VAL A 27 -12.02 -2.42 -6.81
C VAL A 27 -11.13 -2.01 -5.63
N LEU A 28 -11.38 -2.61 -4.46
CA LEU A 28 -10.71 -2.20 -3.22
C LEU A 28 -9.39 -2.94 -3.02
N GLU A 29 -8.33 -2.19 -2.77
CA GLU A 29 -7.00 -2.69 -2.49
C GLU A 29 -6.64 -2.52 -0.99
N PHE A 30 -5.40 -2.19 -0.69
CA PHE A 30 -4.89 -2.19 0.67
C PHE A 30 -5.52 -1.08 1.53
N PRO A 31 -6.05 -1.40 2.72
CA PRO A 31 -6.55 -0.41 3.66
C PRO A 31 -5.49 -0.05 4.72
N THR A 32 -5.66 1.14 5.30
CA THR A 32 -4.91 1.58 6.47
C THR A 32 -5.81 2.36 7.43
N SER A 33 -5.42 2.47 8.70
CA SER A 33 -6.16 3.24 9.72
C SER A 33 -5.30 4.37 10.26
N ASP A 34 -5.93 5.49 10.61
CA ASP A 34 -5.26 6.58 11.32
C ASP A 34 -5.21 6.37 12.85
N GLY A 35 -5.84 5.29 13.35
CA GLY A 35 -5.97 5.04 14.79
C GLY A 35 -6.86 6.07 15.52
N ALA A 36 -7.49 7.00 14.82
CA ALA A 36 -8.27 8.11 15.36
C ALA A 36 -9.71 8.17 14.84
N GLY A 37 -10.16 7.12 14.18
CA GLY A 37 -11.56 6.96 13.75
C GLY A 37 -11.78 6.94 12.25
N LYS A 38 -10.72 6.91 11.45
CA LYS A 38 -10.84 6.72 10.01
C LYS A 38 -10.07 5.49 9.52
N VAL A 39 -10.63 4.85 8.52
CA VAL A 39 -9.98 3.84 7.70
C VAL A 39 -9.94 4.37 6.26
N PHE A 40 -8.77 4.27 5.64
CA PHE A 40 -8.56 4.66 4.25
C PHE A 40 -8.34 3.40 3.42
N VAL A 41 -8.77 3.41 2.18
CA VAL A 41 -8.59 2.28 1.25
C VAL A 41 -8.32 2.79 -0.15
N ASN A 42 -7.34 2.19 -0.83
CA ASN A 42 -7.12 2.42 -2.24
C ASN A 42 -8.25 1.80 -3.07
N VAL A 43 -8.72 2.53 -4.07
CA VAL A 43 -9.72 2.07 -5.06
C VAL A 43 -9.03 2.03 -6.41
N ASP A 44 -8.63 0.84 -6.84
CA ASP A 44 -7.72 0.60 -7.96
C ASP A 44 -8.27 1.15 -9.28
N ASP A 45 -9.45 0.71 -9.67
CA ASP A 45 -10.10 1.03 -10.95
C ASP A 45 -10.51 2.51 -11.09
N LYS A 46 -10.50 3.26 -9.98
CA LYS A 46 -10.83 4.69 -9.96
C LYS A 46 -9.63 5.60 -9.69
N SER A 47 -8.46 5.02 -9.37
CA SER A 47 -7.27 5.79 -9.01
C SER A 47 -7.55 6.80 -7.89
N GLU A 48 -8.20 6.35 -6.82
CA GLU A 48 -8.58 7.20 -5.68
C GLU A 48 -8.31 6.51 -4.34
N ILE A 49 -8.33 7.30 -3.27
CA ILE A 49 -8.42 6.82 -1.90
C ILE A 49 -9.82 7.14 -1.37
N ALA A 50 -10.51 6.13 -0.83
CA ALA A 50 -11.75 6.34 -0.10
C ALA A 50 -11.47 6.41 1.40
N ALA A 51 -12.19 7.30 2.10
CA ALA A 51 -12.13 7.45 3.55
C ALA A 51 -13.44 6.96 4.18
N ILE A 52 -13.33 6.10 5.18
CA ILE A 52 -14.44 5.51 5.93
C ILE A 52 -14.36 6.03 7.37
N ASP A 53 -15.46 6.56 7.89
CA ASP A 53 -15.62 6.90 9.30
C ASP A 53 -16.08 5.67 10.07
N VAL A 54 -15.28 5.23 11.07
CA VAL A 54 -15.57 4.00 11.82
C VAL A 54 -16.68 4.16 12.83
N LYS A 55 -17.03 5.40 13.21
CA LYS A 55 -18.10 5.67 14.17
C LYS A 55 -19.47 5.63 13.50
N THR A 56 -19.57 6.22 12.30
CA THR A 56 -20.81 6.28 11.52
C THR A 56 -20.95 5.07 10.60
N LEU A 57 -19.89 4.32 10.36
CA LEU A 57 -19.82 3.19 9.44
C LEU A 57 -20.21 3.61 8.01
N GLN A 58 -19.70 4.75 7.58
CA GLN A 58 -19.98 5.31 6.26
C GLN A 58 -18.72 5.71 5.53
N THR A 59 -18.73 5.60 4.21
CA THR A 59 -17.74 6.24 3.34
C THR A 59 -18.03 7.74 3.31
N VAL A 60 -17.05 8.54 3.73
CA VAL A 60 -17.22 9.99 3.94
C VAL A 60 -16.49 10.84 2.91
N ALA A 61 -15.55 10.26 2.17
CA ALA A 61 -14.82 10.97 1.11
C ALA A 61 -14.25 10.00 0.07
N HIS A 62 -14.04 10.54 -1.14
CA HIS A 62 -13.28 9.94 -2.22
C HIS A 62 -12.29 10.99 -2.73
N TRP A 63 -11.01 10.66 -2.76
CA TRP A 63 -9.92 11.56 -3.14
C TRP A 63 -9.19 11.04 -4.38
N PRO A 64 -9.49 11.59 -5.57
CA PRO A 64 -8.81 11.19 -6.80
C PRO A 64 -7.31 11.51 -6.75
N MET A 65 -6.50 10.56 -7.20
CA MET A 65 -5.05 10.70 -7.34
C MET A 65 -4.69 10.87 -8.81
N LYS A 66 -4.41 12.12 -9.20
CA LYS A 66 -4.01 12.42 -10.58
C LYS A 66 -2.70 11.69 -10.93
N ASP A 67 -2.62 11.15 -12.15
CA ASP A 67 -1.43 10.44 -12.65
C ASP A 67 -0.99 9.25 -11.78
N CYS A 68 -1.92 8.63 -11.06
CA CYS A 68 -1.76 7.36 -10.36
C CYS A 68 -2.45 6.26 -11.14
N LYS A 69 -1.76 5.15 -11.42
CA LYS A 69 -2.35 3.98 -12.05
C LYS A 69 -2.17 2.77 -11.16
N SER A 70 -3.28 2.06 -10.94
CA SER A 70 -3.33 0.90 -10.07
C SER A 70 -2.77 1.19 -8.66
N PRO A 71 -3.44 2.03 -7.85
CA PRO A 71 -3.07 2.22 -6.46
C PRO A 71 -3.31 0.94 -5.65
N THR A 72 -2.24 0.36 -5.09
CA THR A 72 -2.26 -0.91 -4.37
C THR A 72 -1.93 -0.73 -2.89
N GLY A 73 -0.65 -0.59 -2.56
CA GLY A 73 -0.21 -0.40 -1.17
C GLY A 73 -0.60 0.97 -0.61
N LEU A 74 -0.94 1.01 0.68
CA LEU A 74 -1.33 2.24 1.37
C LEU A 74 -0.85 2.20 2.82
N ALA A 75 -0.21 3.27 3.27
CA ALA A 75 0.14 3.48 4.68
C ALA A 75 -0.33 4.85 5.17
N CYS A 76 -0.80 4.91 6.41
CA CYS A 76 -1.05 6.15 7.15
C CYS A 76 0.12 6.40 8.10
N VAL A 77 0.74 7.55 7.96
CA VAL A 77 1.88 7.96 8.79
C VAL A 77 1.37 8.79 9.97
N PRO A 78 1.74 8.47 11.22
CA PRO A 78 1.38 9.26 12.40
C PRO A 78 1.93 10.68 12.35
N GLY A 79 1.31 11.63 13.09
CA GLY A 79 1.71 13.03 13.16
C GLY A 79 0.85 13.92 12.26
N PRO A 80 1.39 14.65 11.27
CA PRO A 80 0.58 15.42 10.30
C PRO A 80 -0.28 14.51 9.42
N LYS A 81 -0.20 13.22 9.64
CA LYS A 81 -1.02 12.14 9.07
C LYS A 81 -1.06 12.14 7.53
N PRO A 82 0.08 12.11 6.83
CA PRO A 82 0.03 11.84 5.41
C PRO A 82 -0.35 10.38 5.15
N LEU A 83 -1.06 10.19 4.04
CA LEU A 83 -1.24 8.89 3.42
C LEU A 83 -0.19 8.73 2.34
N VAL A 84 0.44 7.57 2.27
CA VAL A 84 1.35 7.23 1.18
C VAL A 84 0.75 6.05 0.43
N SER A 85 0.44 6.27 -0.84
CA SER A 85 -0.11 5.27 -1.75
C SER A 85 0.88 4.96 -2.86
N SER A 86 1.07 3.68 -3.17
CA SER A 86 1.87 3.23 -4.30
C SER A 86 1.01 2.99 -5.54
N CYS A 87 1.36 3.61 -6.67
CA CYS A 87 0.74 3.44 -7.97
C CYS A 87 1.56 2.42 -8.77
N GLY A 88 1.21 1.14 -8.62
CA GLY A 88 2.07 0.02 -9.04
C GLY A 88 2.30 -0.07 -10.54
N GLU A 89 1.34 0.35 -11.38
CA GLU A 89 1.46 0.21 -12.83
C GLU A 89 2.40 1.26 -13.46
N ASN A 90 2.40 2.48 -12.94
CA ASN A 90 3.21 3.56 -13.53
C ASN A 90 4.36 4.07 -12.66
N GLY A 91 4.67 3.39 -11.55
CA GLY A 91 5.87 3.66 -10.75
C GLY A 91 5.86 5.04 -10.09
N VAL A 92 4.79 5.36 -9.38
CA VAL A 92 4.64 6.62 -8.63
C VAL A 92 4.22 6.32 -7.19
N ALA A 93 4.80 7.00 -6.23
CA ALA A 93 4.27 7.09 -4.88
C ALA A 93 3.58 8.44 -4.69
N LYS A 94 2.32 8.40 -4.28
CA LYS A 94 1.52 9.59 -3.97
C LYS A 94 1.46 9.80 -2.47
N VAL A 95 1.69 11.03 -2.05
CA VAL A 95 1.57 11.45 -0.65
C VAL A 95 0.43 12.44 -0.53
N LEU A 96 -0.58 12.12 0.27
CA LEU A 96 -1.77 12.95 0.45
C LEU A 96 -1.99 13.30 1.93
N SER A 97 -2.60 14.44 2.16
CA SER A 97 -3.14 14.77 3.49
C SER A 97 -4.28 13.82 3.85
N ALA A 98 -4.18 13.12 4.99
CA ALA A 98 -5.27 12.26 5.49
C ALA A 98 -6.48 13.05 6.01
N GLU A 99 -6.36 14.35 6.14
CA GLU A 99 -7.46 15.22 6.55
C GLU A 99 -8.28 15.71 5.36
N THR A 100 -7.61 16.12 4.28
CA THR A 100 -8.23 16.83 3.15
C THR A 100 -8.17 16.07 1.83
N GLY A 101 -7.33 15.04 1.70
CA GLY A 101 -7.03 14.37 0.45
C GLY A 101 -6.16 15.18 -0.52
N ALA A 102 -5.69 16.35 -0.12
CA ALA A 102 -4.82 17.16 -0.96
C ALA A 102 -3.47 16.47 -1.17
N GLU A 103 -2.99 16.47 -2.42
CA GLU A 103 -1.67 15.94 -2.77
C GLU A 103 -0.58 16.83 -2.14
N VAL A 104 0.33 16.21 -1.38
CA VAL A 104 1.49 16.83 -0.74
C VAL A 104 2.74 16.61 -1.56
N ALA A 105 2.92 15.39 -2.09
CA ALA A 105 4.06 15.04 -2.92
C ALA A 105 3.71 13.92 -3.91
N SER A 106 4.47 13.87 -5.01
CA SER A 106 4.43 12.81 -6.00
C SER A 106 5.86 12.43 -6.37
N LEU A 107 6.24 11.19 -6.10
CA LEU A 107 7.62 10.72 -6.21
C LEU A 107 7.74 9.59 -7.24
N PRO A 108 8.72 9.62 -8.15
CA PRO A 108 9.00 8.49 -9.00
C PRO A 108 9.62 7.35 -8.19
N ILE A 109 9.05 6.16 -8.32
CA ILE A 109 9.53 4.89 -7.74
C ILE A 109 9.65 3.83 -8.85
N ALA A 110 10.23 2.67 -8.53
CA ALA A 110 10.22 1.56 -9.46
C ALA A 110 8.78 1.01 -9.66
N ILE A 111 8.54 0.37 -10.80
CA ILE A 111 7.23 -0.19 -11.15
C ILE A 111 6.93 -1.47 -10.36
N GLY A 112 5.63 -1.76 -10.24
CA GLY A 112 5.13 -3.00 -9.64
C GLY A 112 5.16 -3.00 -8.12
N ALA A 113 5.02 -1.84 -7.49
CA ALA A 113 4.78 -1.72 -6.06
C ALA A 113 3.44 -2.36 -5.68
N ASP A 114 3.37 -3.04 -4.52
CA ASP A 114 2.17 -3.72 -4.04
C ASP A 114 1.94 -3.51 -2.53
N ALA A 115 2.99 -3.25 -1.77
CA ALA A 115 2.92 -2.91 -0.36
C ALA A 115 3.53 -1.55 -0.08
N VAL A 116 3.05 -0.91 0.98
CA VAL A 116 3.63 0.30 1.56
C VAL A 116 3.72 0.08 3.08
N LEU A 117 4.92 0.19 3.63
CA LEU A 117 5.19 -0.05 5.04
C LEU A 117 5.73 1.23 5.66
N TYR A 118 5.25 1.57 6.86
CA TYR A 118 5.80 2.68 7.63
C TYR A 118 6.70 2.16 8.75
N ASP A 119 7.94 2.63 8.78
CA ASP A 119 8.88 2.40 9.86
C ASP A 119 8.94 3.61 10.80
N ALA A 120 8.26 3.49 11.93
CA ALA A 120 8.16 4.55 12.92
C ALA A 120 9.48 4.86 13.65
N LYS A 121 10.45 3.92 13.69
CA LYS A 121 11.74 4.16 14.34
C LYS A 121 12.67 5.01 13.49
N ARG A 122 12.57 4.88 12.18
CA ARG A 122 13.41 5.58 11.20
C ARG A 122 12.71 6.75 10.50
N ASP A 123 11.41 6.89 10.70
CA ASP A 123 10.55 7.88 10.04
C ASP A 123 10.64 7.79 8.52
N VAL A 124 10.56 6.56 8.01
CA VAL A 124 10.59 6.27 6.58
C VAL A 124 9.43 5.40 6.14
N VAL A 125 9.05 5.55 4.89
CA VAL A 125 8.15 4.64 4.19
C VAL A 125 8.98 3.74 3.27
N LEU A 126 8.66 2.45 3.28
CA LEU A 126 9.34 1.39 2.57
C LEU A 126 8.37 0.82 1.52
N ILE A 127 8.76 0.82 0.26
CA ILE A 127 7.92 0.35 -0.84
C ILE A 127 8.68 -0.70 -1.66
N PRO A 128 8.39 -2.00 -1.48
CA PRO A 128 8.96 -3.04 -2.31
C PRO A 128 8.31 -3.01 -3.71
N CYS A 129 9.14 -3.03 -4.73
CA CYS A 129 8.76 -2.92 -6.12
C CYS A 129 9.19 -4.17 -6.90
N ARG A 130 8.26 -4.76 -7.65
CA ARG A 130 8.50 -5.98 -8.44
C ARG A 130 9.67 -5.86 -9.41
N ALA A 131 10.05 -4.67 -9.80
CA ALA A 131 11.23 -4.42 -10.63
C ALA A 131 12.57 -4.78 -9.97
N GLY A 132 12.57 -5.23 -8.70
CA GLY A 132 13.76 -5.63 -7.96
C GLY A 132 14.37 -4.51 -7.13
N GLU A 133 13.57 -3.61 -6.63
CA GLU A 133 13.99 -2.52 -5.77
C GLU A 133 13.08 -2.37 -4.54
N LEU A 134 13.66 -2.00 -3.41
CA LEU A 134 12.96 -1.49 -2.24
C LEU A 134 13.25 0.01 -2.14
N GLU A 135 12.22 0.81 -2.32
CA GLU A 135 12.31 2.26 -2.17
C GLU A 135 12.23 2.65 -0.69
N VAL A 136 13.12 3.54 -0.26
CA VAL A 136 13.11 4.14 1.08
C VAL A 136 12.81 5.62 0.93
N ILE A 137 11.65 6.03 1.43
CA ILE A 137 11.16 7.41 1.32
C ILE A 137 11.24 8.06 2.70
N SER A 138 11.99 9.15 2.85
CA SER A 138 11.99 9.96 4.06
C SER A 138 10.72 10.79 4.11
N ILE A 139 10.08 10.77 5.30
CA ILE A 139 8.87 11.53 5.62
C ILE A 139 9.04 12.32 6.94
N ALA A 140 10.26 12.36 7.46
CA ALA A 140 10.59 13.06 8.71
C ALA A 140 10.30 14.57 8.66
N ASP A 141 10.32 15.14 7.46
CA ASP A 141 9.96 16.54 7.22
C ASP A 141 8.93 16.62 6.10
N ALA A 142 7.73 17.08 6.43
CA ALA A 142 6.63 17.23 5.48
C ALA A 142 6.95 18.17 4.31
N ALA A 143 7.91 19.08 4.46
CA ALA A 143 8.39 19.95 3.40
C ALA A 143 9.44 19.29 2.48
N HIS A 144 10.04 18.18 2.91
CA HIS A 144 11.15 17.53 2.21
C HIS A 144 10.94 16.02 2.08
N ILE A 145 9.79 15.60 1.56
CA ILE A 145 9.49 14.19 1.31
C ILE A 145 10.24 13.76 0.04
N SER A 146 11.11 12.74 0.15
CA SER A 146 11.95 12.30 -0.97
C SER A 146 12.36 10.84 -0.85
N VAL A 147 12.67 10.21 -1.99
CA VAL A 147 13.35 8.91 -2.01
C VAL A 147 14.80 9.13 -1.59
N VAL A 148 15.18 8.56 -0.45
CA VAL A 148 16.53 8.71 0.13
C VAL A 148 17.44 7.53 -0.16
N GLN A 149 16.85 6.36 -0.47
CA GLN A 149 17.64 5.18 -0.80
C GLN A 149 16.82 4.24 -1.70
N ARG A 150 17.51 3.52 -2.58
CA ARG A 150 17.01 2.37 -3.34
C ARG A 150 17.88 1.16 -3.01
N VAL A 151 17.24 0.13 -2.46
CA VAL A 151 17.92 -1.11 -2.09
C VAL A 151 17.62 -2.16 -3.15
N PRO A 152 18.62 -2.70 -3.85
CA PRO A 152 18.40 -3.78 -4.80
C PRO A 152 17.81 -5.01 -4.09
N THR A 153 16.77 -5.58 -4.69
CA THR A 153 16.12 -6.82 -4.24
C THR A 153 16.00 -7.80 -5.40
N GLN A 154 15.40 -8.95 -5.16
CA GLN A 154 15.08 -9.87 -6.25
C GLN A 154 13.89 -9.35 -7.05
N GLU A 155 13.99 -9.41 -8.38
CA GLU A 155 12.86 -9.17 -9.28
C GLU A 155 11.69 -10.10 -8.92
N GLY A 156 10.47 -9.55 -8.89
CA GLY A 156 9.28 -10.25 -8.45
C GLY A 156 8.89 -9.98 -6.99
N SER A 157 9.82 -9.49 -6.15
CA SER A 157 9.54 -9.12 -4.77
C SER A 157 8.79 -7.79 -4.71
N ARG A 158 7.52 -7.80 -4.27
CA ARG A 158 6.66 -6.62 -4.24
C ARG A 158 5.82 -6.48 -2.98
N THR A 159 5.72 -7.57 -2.21
CA THR A 159 5.06 -7.61 -0.92
C THR A 159 6.07 -7.89 0.17
N ALA A 160 5.92 -7.23 1.30
CA ALA A 160 6.82 -7.39 2.44
C ALA A 160 6.08 -7.11 3.75
N THR A 161 6.72 -7.47 4.84
CA THR A 161 6.34 -7.04 6.18
C THR A 161 7.55 -6.51 6.94
N LEU A 162 7.32 -5.60 7.87
CA LEU A 162 8.33 -5.02 8.74
C LEU A 162 8.17 -5.60 10.15
N ASP A 163 9.25 -6.06 10.73
CA ASP A 163 9.35 -6.31 12.16
C ASP A 163 9.68 -4.98 12.87
N PRO A 164 8.73 -4.40 13.62
CA PRO A 164 8.94 -3.10 14.24
C PRO A 164 9.97 -3.12 15.37
N ASP A 165 10.29 -4.29 15.92
CA ASP A 165 11.24 -4.41 17.01
C ASP A 165 12.68 -4.42 16.51
N THR A 166 12.96 -5.19 15.47
CA THR A 166 14.30 -5.33 14.90
C THR A 166 14.58 -4.40 13.73
N GLY A 167 13.54 -3.84 13.11
CA GLY A 167 13.62 -3.05 11.87
C GLY A 167 13.90 -3.90 10.61
N ARG A 168 13.88 -5.23 10.74
CA ARG A 168 14.06 -6.13 9.61
C ARG A 168 12.83 -6.16 8.72
N ILE A 169 13.07 -6.21 7.42
CA ILE A 169 12.05 -6.33 6.40
C ILE A 169 12.12 -7.75 5.84
N TYR A 170 10.98 -8.42 5.79
CA TYR A 170 10.83 -9.75 5.22
C TYR A 170 10.01 -9.61 3.93
N ALA A 171 10.68 -9.78 2.79
CA ALA A 171 10.07 -9.64 1.48
C ALA A 171 10.01 -11.00 0.77
N MET A 172 8.84 -11.35 0.23
CA MET A 172 8.62 -12.60 -0.47
C MET A 172 9.03 -12.45 -1.92
N ALA A 173 9.79 -13.43 -2.43
CA ALA A 173 10.20 -13.49 -3.82
C ALA A 173 10.06 -14.91 -4.38
N ALA A 174 9.90 -14.99 -5.70
CA ALA A 174 9.99 -16.22 -6.46
C ALA A 174 10.46 -15.90 -7.88
N LYS A 175 11.04 -16.87 -8.56
CA LYS A 175 11.29 -16.74 -10.01
C LYS A 175 10.01 -17.08 -10.77
N PHE A 176 9.76 -16.34 -11.83
CA PHE A 176 8.57 -16.53 -12.66
C PHE A 176 8.97 -17.03 -14.05
N GLY A 177 8.25 -18.02 -14.54
CA GLY A 177 8.32 -18.49 -15.92
C GLY A 177 7.38 -17.71 -16.83
N PRO A 178 7.42 -18.00 -18.14
CA PRO A 178 6.47 -17.41 -19.08
C PRO A 178 5.04 -17.82 -18.69
N PRO A 179 4.02 -17.01 -19.06
CA PRO A 179 2.63 -17.39 -18.83
C PRO A 179 2.28 -18.65 -19.61
N ALA A 180 1.47 -19.51 -19.00
CA ALA A 180 1.04 -20.78 -19.62
C ALA A 180 0.17 -20.58 -20.88
N ASN A 181 -0.50 -19.43 -20.99
CA ASN A 181 -1.32 -19.04 -22.14
C ASN A 181 -0.99 -17.61 -22.57
N PRO A 182 -1.12 -17.26 -23.87
CA PRO A 182 -0.97 -15.90 -24.34
C PRO A 182 -1.88 -14.94 -23.56
N GLY A 183 -1.31 -13.84 -23.02
CA GLY A 183 -2.03 -12.88 -22.19
C GLY A 183 -2.30 -13.32 -20.74
N GLY A 184 -1.87 -14.51 -20.34
CA GLY A 184 -1.96 -14.98 -18.97
C GLY A 184 -0.94 -14.34 -18.04
N ARG A 185 -1.07 -14.59 -16.74
CA ARG A 185 -0.07 -14.15 -15.74
C ARG A 185 1.13 -15.11 -15.71
N PRO A 186 2.37 -14.59 -15.57
CA PRO A 186 3.53 -15.41 -15.28
C PRO A 186 3.28 -16.32 -14.06
N GLN A 187 3.76 -17.55 -14.11
CA GLN A 187 3.61 -18.51 -13.00
C GLN A 187 4.93 -18.63 -12.23
N ALA A 188 4.83 -18.69 -10.91
CA ALA A 188 5.99 -18.94 -10.07
C ALA A 188 6.56 -20.35 -10.38
N LEU A 189 7.88 -20.42 -10.55
CA LEU A 189 8.59 -21.67 -10.78
C LEU A 189 8.67 -22.46 -9.47
N PRO A 190 8.35 -23.76 -9.48
CA PRO A 190 8.43 -24.60 -8.28
C PRO A 190 9.81 -24.59 -7.64
N GLY A 191 9.87 -24.54 -6.31
CA GLY A 191 11.12 -24.56 -5.54
C GLY A 191 11.95 -23.27 -5.59
N THR A 192 11.41 -22.17 -6.14
CA THR A 192 12.12 -20.88 -6.22
C THR A 192 11.60 -19.84 -5.23
N PHE A 193 10.60 -20.18 -4.42
CA PHE A 193 10.11 -19.28 -3.38
C PHE A 193 11.19 -19.08 -2.30
N GLU A 194 11.42 -17.84 -1.94
CA GLU A 194 12.34 -17.43 -0.89
C GLU A 194 11.80 -16.22 -0.13
N VAL A 195 12.31 -16.05 1.08
CA VAL A 195 12.08 -14.85 1.90
C VAL A 195 13.39 -14.10 1.99
N LEU A 196 13.42 -12.92 1.44
CA LEU A 196 14.54 -12.00 1.57
C LEU A 196 14.46 -11.35 2.95
N VAL A 197 15.56 -11.39 3.71
CA VAL A 197 15.69 -10.69 5.00
C VAL A 197 16.59 -9.50 4.78
N ILE A 198 16.01 -8.30 4.83
CA ILE A 198 16.72 -7.03 4.64
C ILE A 198 16.90 -6.41 6.02
N ALA A 199 18.15 -6.22 6.42
CA ALA A 199 18.50 -5.57 7.69
C ALA A 199 18.55 -4.05 7.51
N PRO A 200 18.31 -3.29 8.61
CA PRO A 200 18.46 -1.83 8.59
C PRO A 200 19.90 -1.41 8.30
#